data_5668f96a72b495f720b721e85b50a2f0
#
_entry.id   5668f96a72b495f720b721e85b50a2f0
#
_cell.length_a   1.000
_cell.length_b   1.000
_cell.length_c   1.000
_cell.angle_alpha   90.00
_cell.angle_beta   90.00
_cell.angle_gamma   90.00
#
_symmetry.space_group_name_H-M   'P 1'
#
loop_
_entity.id
_entity.type
_entity.pdbx_description
1 polymer ?
#
loop_
_entity_poly.entity_id
_entity_poly.type
_entity_poly.pdbx_seq_one_letter_code
_entity_poly.pdbx_strand_id
1 'polypeptide(L)'
;MDAAQVVDVVVVLSLVTAVLGGWARGLGRTVGGLAGAVLGAAAAVLVIVPWVVDRVGTTQAQLLAVAAAALGTVAVGTAVGSALGGLVPSLLRRARLGWADTLGGAIAGAAVTALAWVLAAGLVPATGSATLADSLTGARTIQALTRLAPPSVQDGTVVARLLERHQPWLAEVAGSPSVSPEIPHVDVDTAAIRSATGSVVRVSGDATACRTVVTGSGFVVAPDRVMTNAHVVAGVDSPIVRAPGELPVRGRVVHVDTRHDLAIVATDGLDAPALTISAEATAGSEGVVAGYPRGGPLRLDPARLLAERATVVTVGDRTATRAVLTLAASVASGSSGGPVLGEGGEVVGVIFARASGVDDVAYAVPVSVAGPLAQRATNLTEPVPTGRCAAA
;
A
#
# COMPACT_ATOMS: atom_id res chain seq x y z
N MET A 1 -13.22 9.65 -24.20
CA MET A 1 -12.13 9.85 -23.20
C MET A 1 -12.31 8.75 -22.17
N ASP A 2 -11.28 7.98 -21.92
CA ASP A 2 -11.27 7.05 -20.81
C ASP A 2 -11.05 7.80 -19.47
N ALA A 3 -11.27 7.11 -18.35
CA ALA A 3 -11.18 7.75 -17.05
C ALA A 3 -9.75 8.27 -16.74
N ALA A 4 -8.70 7.63 -17.26
CA ALA A 4 -7.33 8.07 -17.09
C ALA A 4 -7.04 9.37 -17.87
N GLN A 5 -7.60 9.51 -19.08
CA GLN A 5 -7.49 10.77 -19.85
C GLN A 5 -8.19 11.93 -19.17
N VAL A 6 -9.35 11.69 -18.53
CA VAL A 6 -10.03 12.73 -17.73
C VAL A 6 -9.13 13.17 -16.57
N VAL A 7 -8.49 12.22 -15.87
CA VAL A 7 -7.53 12.52 -14.81
C VAL A 7 -6.36 13.34 -15.34
N ASP A 8 -5.80 12.99 -16.50
CA ASP A 8 -4.69 13.74 -17.12
C ASP A 8 -5.09 15.21 -17.35
N VAL A 9 -6.27 15.45 -17.91
CA VAL A 9 -6.78 16.82 -18.15
C VAL A 9 -6.93 17.58 -16.83
N VAL A 10 -7.52 16.96 -15.81
CA VAL A 10 -7.71 17.59 -14.48
C VAL A 10 -6.38 17.92 -13.82
N VAL A 11 -5.41 17.01 -13.88
CA VAL A 11 -4.04 17.23 -13.34
C VAL A 11 -3.38 18.42 -14.05
N VAL A 12 -3.39 18.45 -15.38
CA VAL A 12 -2.79 19.54 -16.15
C VAL A 12 -3.46 20.88 -15.83
N LEU A 13 -4.79 20.94 -15.84
CA LEU A 13 -5.53 22.17 -15.51
C LEU A 13 -5.23 22.64 -14.08
N SER A 14 -5.14 21.74 -13.12
CA SER A 14 -4.80 22.08 -11.74
C SER A 14 -3.37 22.61 -11.60
N LEU A 15 -2.42 22.03 -12.31
CA LEU A 15 -1.04 22.52 -12.36
C LEU A 15 -0.95 23.92 -12.99
N VAL A 16 -1.63 24.13 -14.12
CA VAL A 16 -1.67 25.45 -14.78
C VAL A 16 -2.27 26.52 -13.84
N THR A 17 -3.39 26.19 -13.21
CA THR A 17 -4.02 27.13 -12.24
C THR A 17 -3.14 27.40 -11.03
N ALA A 18 -2.39 26.40 -10.56
CA ALA A 18 -1.44 26.53 -9.45
C ALA A 18 -0.24 27.41 -9.83
N VAL A 19 0.30 27.25 -11.04
CA VAL A 19 1.37 28.11 -11.59
C VAL A 19 0.90 29.55 -11.68
N LEU A 20 -0.24 29.79 -12.33
CA LEU A 20 -0.80 31.16 -12.50
C LEU A 20 -1.15 31.78 -11.15
N GLY A 21 -1.77 31.02 -10.26
CA GLY A 21 -2.12 31.48 -8.92
C GLY A 21 -0.90 31.76 -8.04
N GLY A 22 0.15 30.94 -8.15
CA GLY A 22 1.43 31.14 -7.47
C GLY A 22 2.17 32.37 -7.97
N TRP A 23 2.19 32.54 -9.31
CA TRP A 23 2.74 33.75 -9.96
C TRP A 23 2.06 35.01 -9.46
N ALA A 24 0.73 35.04 -9.41
CA ALA A 24 -0.05 36.19 -8.97
C ALA A 24 0.11 36.52 -7.48
N ARG A 25 0.28 35.50 -6.63
CA ARG A 25 0.38 35.62 -5.17
C ARG A 25 1.79 35.87 -4.67
N GLY A 26 2.81 35.41 -5.38
CA GLY A 26 4.21 35.43 -5.00
C GLY A 26 4.59 34.32 -4.02
N LEU A 27 5.89 34.10 -3.83
CA LEU A 27 6.48 33.03 -3.02
C LEU A 27 6.03 33.10 -1.55
N GLY A 28 6.12 34.29 -0.95
CA GLY A 28 5.82 34.48 0.47
C GLY A 28 4.39 34.04 0.82
N ARG A 29 3.39 34.46 0.03
CA ARG A 29 1.98 34.10 0.24
C ARG A 29 1.72 32.63 -0.09
N THR A 30 2.38 32.08 -1.11
CA THR A 30 2.23 30.69 -1.51
C THR A 30 2.78 29.77 -0.43
N VAL A 31 4.01 29.97 0.01
CA VAL A 31 4.64 29.17 1.07
C VAL A 31 3.92 29.32 2.42
N GLY A 32 3.55 30.55 2.77
CA GLY A 32 2.77 30.82 3.98
C GLY A 32 1.42 30.11 3.98
N GLY A 33 0.70 30.16 2.84
CA GLY A 33 -0.57 29.43 2.68
C GLY A 33 -0.43 27.93 2.82
N LEU A 34 0.65 27.38 2.31
CA LEU A 34 0.96 25.94 2.44
C LEU A 34 1.28 25.54 3.88
N ALA A 35 2.15 26.30 4.55
CA ALA A 35 2.44 26.07 5.96
C ALA A 35 1.15 26.12 6.80
N GLY A 36 0.30 27.10 6.51
CA GLY A 36 -1.02 27.22 7.13
C GLY A 36 -1.97 26.06 6.83
N ALA A 37 -1.96 25.54 5.59
CA ALA A 37 -2.75 24.37 5.22
C ALA A 37 -2.29 23.11 5.98
N VAL A 38 -0.99 22.90 6.10
CA VAL A 38 -0.42 21.76 6.86
C VAL A 38 -0.78 21.87 8.35
N LEU A 39 -0.63 23.04 8.94
CA LEU A 39 -1.01 23.28 10.34
C LEU A 39 -2.52 23.12 10.55
N GLY A 40 -3.33 23.61 9.60
CA GLY A 40 -4.77 23.42 9.61
C GLY A 40 -5.18 21.96 9.50
N ALA A 41 -4.52 21.18 8.65
CA ALA A 41 -4.75 19.74 8.52
C ALA A 41 -4.33 18.99 9.80
N ALA A 42 -3.20 19.34 10.38
CA ALA A 42 -2.77 18.78 11.67
C ALA A 42 -3.77 19.10 12.79
N ALA A 43 -4.24 20.32 12.89
CA ALA A 43 -5.27 20.73 13.85
C ALA A 43 -6.61 20.00 13.61
N ALA A 44 -6.99 19.81 12.34
CA ALA A 44 -8.18 19.03 12.00
C ALA A 44 -8.08 17.61 12.56
N VAL A 45 -6.99 16.89 12.25
CA VAL A 45 -6.80 15.48 12.63
C VAL A 45 -6.64 15.31 14.14
N LEU A 46 -5.85 16.16 14.78
CA LEU A 46 -5.48 15.98 16.19
C LEU A 46 -6.53 16.51 17.18
N VAL A 47 -7.32 17.50 16.78
CA VAL A 47 -8.23 18.22 17.69
C VAL A 47 -9.69 18.18 17.20
N ILE A 48 -9.93 18.60 15.96
CA ILE A 48 -11.29 18.86 15.49
C ILE A 48 -12.04 17.56 15.17
N VAL A 49 -11.40 16.61 14.48
CA VAL A 49 -12.03 15.34 14.10
C VAL A 49 -12.43 14.52 15.33
N PRO A 50 -11.56 14.28 16.35
CA PRO A 50 -11.97 13.62 17.57
C PRO A 50 -13.14 14.34 18.27
N TRP A 51 -13.07 15.67 18.38
CA TRP A 51 -14.10 16.47 19.01
C TRP A 51 -15.46 16.42 18.31
N VAL A 52 -15.49 16.35 16.94
CA VAL A 52 -16.72 16.19 16.15
C VAL A 52 -17.28 14.80 16.28
N VAL A 53 -16.43 13.76 16.22
CA VAL A 53 -16.85 12.35 16.31
C VAL A 53 -17.55 12.07 17.65
N ASP A 54 -17.06 12.65 18.75
CA ASP A 54 -17.65 12.49 20.08
C ASP A 54 -19.04 13.13 20.23
N ARG A 55 -19.43 14.05 19.34
CA ARG A 55 -20.67 14.86 19.50
C ARG A 55 -21.77 14.54 18.51
N VAL A 56 -21.44 13.93 17.38
CA VAL A 56 -22.41 13.69 16.29
C VAL A 56 -22.87 12.22 16.29
N GLY A 57 -24.13 11.99 16.50
CA GLY A 57 -24.68 10.66 16.84
C GLY A 57 -25.03 9.74 15.66
N THR A 58 -24.93 10.16 14.38
CA THR A 58 -25.26 9.32 13.22
C THR A 58 -24.10 9.23 12.23
N THR A 59 -23.83 8.03 11.69
CA THR A 59 -22.66 7.77 10.83
C THR A 59 -22.59 8.70 9.60
N GLN A 60 -23.71 8.99 8.96
CA GLN A 60 -23.74 9.85 7.77
C GLN A 60 -23.53 11.32 8.13
N ALA A 61 -24.13 11.82 9.21
CA ALA A 61 -23.93 13.16 9.70
C ALA A 61 -22.50 13.36 10.23
N GLN A 62 -21.91 12.34 10.88
CA GLN A 62 -20.50 12.36 11.30
C GLN A 62 -19.56 12.54 10.12
N LEU A 63 -19.72 11.77 9.04
CA LEU A 63 -18.87 11.87 7.86
C LEU A 63 -18.92 13.27 7.23
N LEU A 64 -20.11 13.84 7.08
CA LEU A 64 -20.29 15.19 6.55
C LEU A 64 -19.71 16.26 7.49
N ALA A 65 -19.93 16.13 8.79
CA ALA A 65 -19.41 17.06 9.78
C ALA A 65 -17.88 17.02 9.87
N VAL A 66 -17.28 15.82 9.85
CA VAL A 66 -15.82 15.63 9.81
C VAL A 66 -15.23 16.22 8.54
N ALA A 67 -15.82 15.94 7.37
CA ALA A 67 -15.35 16.49 6.10
C ALA A 67 -15.44 18.04 6.08
N ALA A 68 -16.57 18.60 6.51
CA ALA A 68 -16.76 20.05 6.57
C ALA A 68 -15.80 20.72 7.56
N ALA A 69 -15.61 20.12 8.74
CA ALA A 69 -14.70 20.63 9.77
C ALA A 69 -13.23 20.57 9.30
N ALA A 70 -12.82 19.46 8.69
CA ALA A 70 -11.47 19.31 8.15
C ALA A 70 -11.19 20.32 7.03
N LEU A 71 -12.11 20.44 6.05
CA LEU A 71 -11.98 21.42 4.96
C LEU A 71 -11.97 22.86 5.49
N GLY A 72 -12.85 23.18 6.44
CA GLY A 72 -12.90 24.51 7.07
C GLY A 72 -11.60 24.87 7.79
N THR A 73 -11.03 23.92 8.55
CA THR A 73 -9.78 24.15 9.31
C THR A 73 -8.59 24.34 8.37
N VAL A 74 -8.52 23.54 7.30
CA VAL A 74 -7.48 23.70 6.26
C VAL A 74 -7.65 25.03 5.53
N ALA A 75 -8.87 25.43 5.18
CA ALA A 75 -9.14 26.70 4.52
C ALA A 75 -8.74 27.93 5.40
N VAL A 76 -9.09 27.89 6.68
CA VAL A 76 -8.70 28.94 7.65
C VAL A 76 -7.18 28.98 7.81
N GLY A 77 -6.54 27.83 7.99
CA GLY A 77 -5.08 27.73 8.09
C GLY A 77 -4.40 28.30 6.85
N THR A 78 -4.88 27.94 5.66
CA THR A 78 -4.38 28.47 4.38
C THR A 78 -4.52 29.98 4.28
N ALA A 79 -5.68 30.54 4.67
CA ALA A 79 -5.95 31.96 4.64
C ALA A 79 -5.03 32.73 5.59
N VAL A 80 -4.91 32.28 6.84
CA VAL A 80 -4.03 32.89 7.85
C VAL A 80 -2.57 32.80 7.42
N GLY A 81 -2.11 31.63 6.97
CA GLY A 81 -0.74 31.43 6.50
C GLY A 81 -0.40 32.32 5.30
N SER A 82 -1.33 32.45 4.32
CA SER A 82 -1.16 33.35 3.18
C SER A 82 -1.10 34.81 3.58
N ALA A 83 -1.89 35.25 4.57
CA ALA A 83 -1.85 36.61 5.09
C ALA A 83 -0.50 36.91 5.77
N LEU A 84 -0.03 35.99 6.63
CA LEU A 84 1.27 36.13 7.30
C LEU A 84 2.43 36.06 6.29
N GLY A 85 2.38 35.17 5.31
CA GLY A 85 3.36 35.08 4.22
C GLY A 85 3.39 36.34 3.33
N GLY A 86 2.30 37.10 3.31
CA GLY A 86 2.23 38.41 2.61
C GLY A 86 3.05 39.51 3.26
N LEU A 87 3.54 39.33 4.48
CA LEU A 87 4.43 40.27 5.14
C LEU A 87 5.87 40.20 4.61
N VAL A 88 6.29 39.05 4.07
CA VAL A 88 7.65 38.81 3.54
C VAL A 88 7.96 39.58 2.26
N PRO A 89 7.05 39.78 1.28
CA PRO A 89 7.33 40.52 0.05
C PRO A 89 7.71 41.97 0.22
N SER A 90 7.42 42.57 1.36
CA SER A 90 7.82 43.97 1.64
C SER A 90 9.36 44.12 1.70
N LEU A 91 10.06 43.10 2.16
CA LEU A 91 11.52 43.04 2.23
C LEU A 91 12.15 42.79 0.84
N LEU A 92 11.58 41.86 0.06
CA LEU A 92 12.06 41.51 -1.30
C LEU A 92 11.84 42.67 -2.30
N ARG A 93 10.75 43.41 -2.18
CA ARG A 93 10.49 44.60 -3.00
C ARG A 93 11.51 45.72 -2.74
N ARG A 94 11.96 45.87 -1.51
CA ARG A 94 13.06 46.80 -1.18
C ARG A 94 14.38 46.43 -1.85
N ALA A 95 14.60 45.12 -2.07
CA ALA A 95 15.78 44.57 -2.74
C ALA A 95 15.66 44.50 -4.30
N ARG A 96 14.60 45.06 -4.91
CA ARG A 96 14.31 44.96 -6.36
C ARG A 96 14.18 43.54 -6.92
N LEU A 97 13.90 42.55 -6.07
CA LEU A 97 13.78 41.12 -6.41
C LEU A 97 12.32 40.66 -6.59
N GLY A 98 11.42 41.58 -7.02
CA GLY A 98 10.01 41.27 -7.20
C GLY A 98 9.72 40.15 -8.20
N TRP A 99 10.52 40.01 -9.26
CA TRP A 99 10.41 38.93 -10.24
C TRP A 99 10.74 37.55 -9.63
N ALA A 100 11.68 37.49 -8.68
CA ALA A 100 12.05 36.25 -8.00
C ALA A 100 10.91 35.78 -7.07
N ASP A 101 10.15 36.70 -6.44
CA ASP A 101 8.99 36.38 -5.64
C ASP A 101 7.88 35.78 -6.48
N THR A 102 7.57 36.33 -7.66
CA THR A 102 6.53 35.78 -8.55
C THR A 102 6.93 34.43 -9.16
N LEU A 103 8.17 34.31 -9.64
CA LEU A 103 8.69 33.06 -10.18
C LEU A 103 8.73 31.96 -9.11
N GLY A 104 9.23 32.30 -7.91
CA GLY A 104 9.25 31.38 -6.78
C GLY A 104 7.86 30.93 -6.36
N GLY A 105 6.87 31.83 -6.41
CA GLY A 105 5.47 31.52 -6.18
C GLY A 105 4.89 30.52 -7.19
N ALA A 106 5.19 30.71 -8.46
CA ALA A 106 4.77 29.80 -9.52
C ALA A 106 5.37 28.38 -9.34
N ILE A 107 6.67 28.30 -9.06
CA ILE A 107 7.37 27.02 -8.82
C ILE A 107 6.81 26.34 -7.56
N ALA A 108 6.64 27.07 -6.47
CA ALA A 108 6.09 26.51 -5.24
C ALA A 108 4.65 25.99 -5.43
N GLY A 109 3.81 26.75 -6.15
CA GLY A 109 2.44 26.33 -6.48
C GLY A 109 2.40 25.04 -7.29
N ALA A 110 3.23 24.95 -8.33
CA ALA A 110 3.37 23.76 -9.15
C ALA A 110 3.86 22.54 -8.34
N ALA A 111 4.92 22.72 -7.56
CA ALA A 111 5.53 21.63 -6.77
C ALA A 111 4.55 21.03 -5.75
N VAL A 112 3.77 21.90 -5.09
CA VAL A 112 2.79 21.41 -4.11
C VAL A 112 1.61 20.72 -4.75
N THR A 113 1.10 21.26 -5.85
CA THR A 113 0.02 20.62 -6.58
C THR A 113 0.46 19.27 -7.15
N ALA A 114 1.68 19.18 -7.67
CA ALA A 114 2.28 17.92 -8.09
C ALA A 114 2.40 16.91 -6.93
N LEU A 115 2.93 17.36 -5.78
CA LEU A 115 3.02 16.51 -4.58
C LEU A 115 1.65 16.06 -4.09
N ALA A 116 0.65 16.92 -4.08
CA ALA A 116 -0.71 16.58 -3.70
C ALA A 116 -1.30 15.49 -4.59
N TRP A 117 -1.08 15.54 -5.89
CA TRP A 117 -1.52 14.49 -6.82
C TRP A 117 -0.79 13.18 -6.63
N VAL A 118 0.53 13.19 -6.38
CA VAL A 118 1.30 11.98 -6.11
C VAL A 118 0.84 11.33 -4.79
N LEU A 119 0.62 12.14 -3.74
CA LEU A 119 0.07 11.64 -2.48
C LEU A 119 -1.37 11.12 -2.63
N ALA A 120 -2.22 11.81 -3.39
CA ALA A 120 -3.58 11.36 -3.68
C ALA A 120 -3.56 10.01 -4.42
N ALA A 121 -2.71 9.86 -5.43
CA ALA A 121 -2.55 8.59 -6.14
C ALA A 121 -2.07 7.46 -5.22
N GLY A 122 -1.22 7.76 -4.24
CA GLY A 122 -0.77 6.81 -3.21
C GLY A 122 -1.83 6.46 -2.17
N LEU A 123 -2.80 7.37 -1.90
CA LEU A 123 -3.86 7.18 -0.90
C LEU A 123 -5.11 6.51 -1.46
N VAL A 124 -5.42 6.69 -2.75
CA VAL A 124 -6.65 6.17 -3.36
C VAL A 124 -6.77 4.64 -3.32
N PRO A 125 -5.70 3.85 -3.45
CA PRO A 125 -5.79 2.41 -3.19
C PRO A 125 -6.33 2.06 -1.80
N ALA A 126 -6.11 2.93 -0.81
CA ALA A 126 -6.64 2.77 0.55
C ALA A 126 -8.14 3.11 0.68
N THR A 127 -8.75 3.76 -0.33
CA THR A 127 -10.17 4.11 -0.30
C THR A 127 -11.08 3.03 -0.89
N GLY A 128 -10.52 1.99 -1.49
CA GLY A 128 -11.25 0.83 -2.00
C GLY A 128 -11.89 0.95 -3.35
N SER A 129 -11.78 2.06 -4.01
CA SER A 129 -12.29 2.20 -5.36
C SER A 129 -11.24 1.74 -6.38
N ALA A 130 -11.32 0.48 -6.81
CA ALA A 130 -10.43 -0.07 -7.83
C ALA A 130 -10.45 0.78 -9.13
N THR A 131 -11.63 1.27 -9.52
CA THR A 131 -11.80 2.12 -10.72
C THR A 131 -11.09 3.48 -10.57
N LEU A 132 -11.13 4.10 -9.40
CA LEU A 132 -10.42 5.35 -9.14
C LEU A 132 -8.91 5.12 -9.05
N ALA A 133 -8.49 4.04 -8.41
CA ALA A 133 -7.09 3.66 -8.32
C ALA A 133 -6.49 3.42 -9.71
N ASP A 134 -7.16 2.64 -10.54
CA ASP A 134 -6.72 2.33 -11.91
C ASP A 134 -6.72 3.59 -12.81
N SER A 135 -7.70 4.47 -12.65
CA SER A 135 -7.75 5.73 -13.39
C SER A 135 -6.60 6.67 -13.03
N LEU A 136 -6.25 6.77 -11.74
CA LEU A 136 -5.16 7.62 -11.27
C LEU A 136 -3.79 7.03 -11.61
N THR A 137 -3.59 5.72 -11.38
CA THR A 137 -2.31 5.07 -11.70
C THR A 137 -2.08 4.89 -13.21
N GLY A 138 -3.16 4.82 -14.00
CA GLY A 138 -3.13 4.78 -15.47
C GLY A 138 -2.84 6.13 -16.12
N ALA A 139 -3.03 7.25 -15.40
CA ALA A 139 -2.82 8.59 -15.95
C ALA A 139 -1.32 8.88 -16.18
N ARG A 140 -0.98 9.30 -17.41
CA ARG A 140 0.41 9.60 -17.82
C ARG A 140 1.03 10.73 -17.02
N THR A 141 0.25 11.75 -16.70
CA THR A 141 0.69 12.90 -15.88
C THR A 141 1.06 12.46 -14.48
N ILE A 142 0.26 11.62 -13.83
CA ILE A 142 0.55 11.07 -12.50
C ILE A 142 1.83 10.22 -12.53
N GLN A 143 2.00 9.36 -13.53
CA GLN A 143 3.22 8.56 -13.69
C GLN A 143 4.46 9.45 -13.87
N ALA A 144 4.36 10.50 -14.68
CA ALA A 144 5.47 11.45 -14.87
C ALA A 144 5.81 12.19 -13.56
N LEU A 145 4.81 12.66 -12.83
CA LEU A 145 4.99 13.33 -11.53
C LEU A 145 5.60 12.39 -10.49
N THR A 146 5.15 11.14 -10.43
CA THR A 146 5.69 10.13 -9.51
C THR A 146 7.18 9.86 -9.77
N ARG A 147 7.59 9.79 -11.04
CA ARG A 147 9.03 9.61 -11.40
C ARG A 147 9.90 10.79 -10.98
N LEU A 148 9.35 12.00 -10.90
CA LEU A 148 10.06 13.20 -10.48
C LEU A 148 10.04 13.40 -8.95
N ALA A 149 9.19 12.68 -8.23
CA ALA A 149 9.07 12.77 -6.78
C ALA A 149 10.31 12.15 -6.09
N PRO A 150 10.68 12.60 -4.87
CA PRO A 150 11.72 11.94 -4.09
C PRO A 150 11.41 10.47 -3.83
N PRO A 151 12.42 9.58 -3.71
CA PRO A 151 12.23 8.15 -3.47
C PRO A 151 11.28 7.84 -2.31
N SER A 152 11.40 8.57 -1.19
CA SER A 152 10.52 8.40 -0.02
C SER A 152 9.03 8.67 -0.30
N VAL A 153 8.71 9.42 -1.33
CA VAL A 153 7.33 9.69 -1.78
C VAL A 153 6.92 8.66 -2.83
N GLN A 154 7.84 8.28 -3.73
CA GLN A 154 7.61 7.23 -4.73
C GLN A 154 7.28 5.89 -4.06
N ASP A 155 8.04 5.53 -3.03
CA ASP A 155 7.88 4.27 -2.27
C ASP A 155 6.68 4.29 -1.31
N GLY A 156 5.93 5.38 -1.24
CA GLY A 156 4.79 5.53 -0.34
C GLY A 156 5.15 5.50 1.16
N THR A 157 6.44 5.52 1.51
CA THR A 157 6.91 5.41 2.90
C THR A 157 6.40 6.53 3.80
N VAL A 158 6.21 7.75 3.27
CA VAL A 158 5.65 8.89 4.03
C VAL A 158 4.19 8.63 4.40
N VAL A 159 3.38 8.21 3.43
CA VAL A 159 1.95 7.89 3.63
C VAL A 159 1.81 6.69 4.56
N ALA A 160 2.66 5.72 4.40
CA ALA A 160 2.67 4.51 5.17
C ALA A 160 2.94 4.72 6.65
N ARG A 161 3.95 5.51 7.01
CA ARG A 161 4.23 5.85 8.41
C ARG A 161 3.07 6.58 9.09
N LEU A 162 2.29 7.35 8.34
CA LEU A 162 1.08 8.01 8.84
C LEU A 162 -0.06 7.01 9.09
N LEU A 163 -0.16 5.93 8.29
CA LEU A 163 -1.20 4.91 8.39
C LEU A 163 -0.83 3.75 9.33
N GLU A 164 0.46 3.48 9.54
CA GLU A 164 0.95 2.36 10.39
C GLU A 164 0.48 2.42 11.85
N ARG A 165 0.08 3.58 12.36
CA ARG A 165 -0.43 3.74 13.72
C ARG A 165 -1.81 3.12 13.95
N HIS A 166 -2.49 2.63 12.92
CA HIS A 166 -3.88 2.17 12.99
C HIS A 166 -4.13 0.80 12.33
N GLN A 167 -3.08 -0.06 12.19
CA GLN A 167 -3.26 -1.38 11.59
C GLN A 167 -3.15 -2.51 12.60
N PRO A 168 -4.25 -3.26 12.83
CA PRO A 168 -4.33 -4.34 13.82
C PRO A 168 -3.83 -5.71 13.34
N TRP A 169 -3.05 -5.78 12.26
CA TRP A 169 -2.64 -7.05 11.60
C TRP A 169 -1.35 -7.67 12.12
N LEU A 170 -0.88 -7.27 13.28
CA LEU A 170 0.33 -7.87 13.81
C LEU A 170 -0.01 -9.25 14.37
N ALA A 171 0.33 -10.30 13.61
CA ALA A 171 0.38 -11.64 14.19
C ALA A 171 1.48 -11.64 15.25
N GLU A 172 1.12 -11.96 16.47
CA GLU A 172 2.10 -12.27 17.51
C GLU A 172 2.62 -13.69 17.27
N VAL A 173 3.92 -13.78 16.99
CA VAL A 173 4.61 -15.07 16.84
C VAL A 173 5.48 -15.28 18.06
N ALA A 174 5.19 -16.33 18.81
CA ALA A 174 5.96 -16.65 20.02
C ALA A 174 7.40 -17.01 19.65
N GLY A 175 8.37 -16.50 20.44
CA GLY A 175 9.79 -16.75 20.21
C GLY A 175 10.40 -15.92 19.07
N SER A 176 9.83 -14.76 18.77
CA SER A 176 10.45 -13.77 17.87
C SER A 176 11.87 -13.42 18.32
N PRO A 177 12.81 -13.18 17.38
CA PRO A 177 14.12 -12.65 17.71
C PRO A 177 14.01 -11.36 18.56
N SER A 178 14.89 -11.18 19.52
CA SER A 178 14.93 -9.98 20.36
C SER A 178 15.82 -8.87 19.78
N VAL A 179 16.54 -9.16 18.72
CA VAL A 179 17.46 -8.25 18.01
C VAL A 179 17.20 -8.35 16.53
N SER A 180 17.18 -7.19 15.85
CA SER A 180 17.04 -7.12 14.39
C SER A 180 18.19 -7.88 13.71
N PRO A 181 17.87 -8.88 12.86
CA PRO A 181 18.90 -9.56 12.09
C PRO A 181 19.40 -8.65 10.96
N GLU A 182 20.61 -8.91 10.51
CA GLU A 182 21.15 -8.26 9.32
C GLU A 182 20.43 -8.76 8.06
N ILE A 183 19.91 -7.82 7.26
CA ILE A 183 19.33 -8.12 5.94
C ILE A 183 20.47 -8.44 4.97
N PRO A 184 20.40 -9.53 4.19
CA PRO A 184 21.44 -9.88 3.24
C PRO A 184 21.48 -8.90 2.06
N HIS A 185 22.64 -8.82 1.42
CA HIS A 185 22.80 -8.18 0.12
C HIS A 185 22.57 -9.21 -0.98
N VAL A 186 21.35 -9.32 -1.47
CA VAL A 186 20.96 -10.22 -2.56
C VAL A 186 20.76 -9.43 -3.84
N ASP A 187 21.23 -9.95 -4.96
CA ASP A 187 20.87 -9.41 -6.28
C ASP A 187 19.42 -9.75 -6.59
N VAL A 188 18.55 -8.77 -6.41
CA VAL A 188 17.11 -8.91 -6.65
C VAL A 188 16.74 -8.81 -8.12
N ASP A 189 17.70 -8.49 -9.02
CA ASP A 189 17.49 -8.29 -10.45
C ASP A 189 18.10 -9.41 -11.31
N THR A 190 18.13 -10.65 -10.83
CA THR A 190 18.54 -11.80 -11.62
C THR A 190 17.48 -12.16 -12.68
N ALA A 191 17.88 -12.86 -13.74
CA ALA A 191 16.94 -13.31 -14.77
C ALA A 191 15.85 -14.23 -14.19
N ALA A 192 16.20 -15.07 -13.22
CA ALA A 192 15.26 -15.98 -12.56
C ALA A 192 14.21 -15.20 -11.75
N ILE A 193 14.65 -14.23 -10.93
CA ILE A 193 13.76 -13.39 -10.14
C ILE A 193 12.86 -12.55 -11.05
N ARG A 194 13.40 -11.91 -12.09
CA ARG A 194 12.59 -11.15 -13.07
C ARG A 194 11.53 -12.00 -13.74
N SER A 195 11.85 -13.23 -14.13
CA SER A 195 10.87 -14.16 -14.69
C SER A 195 9.77 -14.48 -13.69
N ALA A 196 10.13 -14.77 -12.44
CA ALA A 196 9.17 -15.10 -11.38
C ALA A 196 8.24 -13.92 -11.03
N THR A 197 8.73 -12.68 -11.11
CA THR A 197 7.93 -11.49 -10.77
C THR A 197 6.71 -11.29 -11.69
N GLY A 198 6.73 -11.79 -12.91
CA GLY A 198 5.57 -11.77 -13.82
C GLY A 198 4.36 -12.53 -13.29
N SER A 199 4.58 -13.47 -12.36
CA SER A 199 3.55 -14.29 -11.74
C SER A 199 3.16 -13.84 -10.34
N VAL A 200 3.77 -12.78 -9.82
CA VAL A 200 3.39 -12.18 -8.53
C VAL A 200 2.27 -11.17 -8.78
N VAL A 201 1.16 -11.35 -8.11
CA VAL A 201 -0.06 -10.57 -8.36
C VAL A 201 -0.46 -9.73 -7.15
N ARG A 202 -1.10 -8.59 -7.41
CA ARG A 202 -1.81 -7.84 -6.39
C ARG A 202 -3.22 -8.43 -6.24
N VAL A 203 -3.62 -8.68 -5.00
CA VAL A 203 -4.96 -9.12 -4.63
C VAL A 203 -5.63 -8.00 -3.84
N SER A 204 -6.81 -7.59 -4.24
CA SER A 204 -7.59 -6.57 -3.52
C SER A 204 -9.07 -6.90 -3.53
N GLY A 205 -9.83 -6.36 -2.59
CA GLY A 205 -11.26 -6.57 -2.57
C GLY A 205 -11.98 -5.77 -1.50
N ASP A 206 -13.27 -5.54 -1.76
CA ASP A 206 -14.16 -4.87 -0.82
C ASP A 206 -14.69 -5.88 0.18
N ALA A 207 -14.24 -5.78 1.42
CA ALA A 207 -14.84 -6.50 2.55
C ALA A 207 -16.02 -5.66 3.09
N THR A 208 -17.15 -5.69 2.36
CA THR A 208 -18.31 -4.82 2.62
C THR A 208 -18.88 -4.97 4.01
N ALA A 209 -18.89 -6.19 4.56
CA ALA A 209 -19.31 -6.47 5.93
C ALA A 209 -18.39 -5.80 6.98
N CYS A 210 -17.14 -5.52 6.61
CA CYS A 210 -16.11 -4.91 7.45
C CYS A 210 -15.98 -3.40 7.20
N ARG A 211 -16.66 -2.87 6.21
CA ARG A 211 -16.52 -1.48 5.73
C ARG A 211 -15.06 -1.09 5.44
N THR A 212 -14.29 -2.03 4.92
CA THR A 212 -12.87 -1.82 4.60
C THR A 212 -12.52 -2.44 3.27
N VAL A 213 -11.45 -1.94 2.68
CA VAL A 213 -10.82 -2.53 1.51
C VAL A 213 -9.58 -3.25 1.96
N VAL A 214 -9.46 -4.47 1.53
CA VAL A 214 -8.28 -5.28 1.80
C VAL A 214 -7.39 -5.26 0.57
N THR A 215 -6.09 -5.11 0.78
CA THR A 215 -5.09 -5.26 -0.27
C THR A 215 -3.95 -6.11 0.25
N GLY A 216 -3.55 -7.06 -0.57
CA GLY A 216 -2.44 -7.97 -0.32
C GLY A 216 -1.75 -8.36 -1.62
N SER A 217 -0.90 -9.34 -1.50
CA SER A 217 -0.17 -9.97 -2.60
C SER A 217 -0.64 -11.41 -2.80
N GLY A 218 -0.28 -11.98 -3.91
CA GLY A 218 -0.46 -13.39 -4.23
C GLY A 218 0.50 -13.80 -5.32
N PHE A 219 0.44 -15.04 -5.71
CA PHE A 219 1.19 -15.54 -6.85
C PHE A 219 0.46 -16.70 -7.53
N VAL A 220 0.72 -16.90 -8.80
CA VAL A 220 0.10 -17.94 -9.59
C VAL A 220 0.72 -19.30 -9.25
N VAL A 221 -0.09 -20.28 -8.84
CA VAL A 221 0.32 -21.65 -8.49
C VAL A 221 -0.11 -22.68 -9.51
N ALA A 222 -1.10 -22.35 -10.34
CA ALA A 222 -1.58 -23.14 -11.48
C ALA A 222 -2.32 -22.21 -12.43
N PRO A 223 -2.61 -22.59 -13.68
CA PRO A 223 -3.42 -21.77 -14.59
C PRO A 223 -4.71 -21.31 -13.92
N ASP A 224 -4.96 -20.00 -13.92
CA ASP A 224 -6.12 -19.38 -13.28
C ASP A 224 -6.27 -19.69 -11.77
N ARG A 225 -5.16 -19.97 -11.08
CA ARG A 225 -5.16 -20.22 -9.63
C ARG A 225 -4.07 -19.40 -8.94
N VAL A 226 -4.51 -18.55 -8.06
CA VAL A 226 -3.66 -17.65 -7.27
C VAL A 226 -3.68 -18.08 -5.82
N MET A 227 -2.51 -18.26 -5.22
CA MET A 227 -2.34 -18.43 -3.78
C MET A 227 -2.14 -17.07 -3.12
N THR A 228 -2.80 -16.88 -1.99
CA THR A 228 -2.66 -15.69 -1.14
C THR A 228 -2.93 -16.09 0.32
N ASN A 229 -2.96 -15.14 1.25
CA ASN A 229 -3.36 -15.43 2.64
C ASN A 229 -4.89 -15.45 2.81
N ALA A 230 -5.36 -16.21 3.80
CA ALA A 230 -6.76 -16.26 4.17
C ALA A 230 -7.25 -14.89 4.67
N HIS A 231 -6.43 -14.17 5.45
CA HIS A 231 -6.79 -12.83 5.94
C HIS A 231 -6.89 -11.78 4.83
N VAL A 232 -6.21 -11.95 3.69
CA VAL A 232 -6.29 -11.06 2.52
C VAL A 232 -7.64 -11.17 1.81
N VAL A 233 -8.31 -12.32 1.90
CA VAL A 233 -9.63 -12.53 1.28
C VAL A 233 -10.77 -12.59 2.31
N ALA A 234 -10.48 -12.38 3.60
CA ALA A 234 -11.48 -12.47 4.67
C ALA A 234 -12.58 -11.41 4.49
N GLY A 235 -13.84 -11.86 4.36
CA GLY A 235 -14.99 -10.99 4.13
C GLY A 235 -15.09 -10.41 2.72
N VAL A 236 -14.24 -10.83 1.77
CA VAL A 236 -14.25 -10.38 0.38
C VAL A 236 -15.00 -11.40 -0.48
N ASP A 237 -16.10 -10.99 -1.11
CA ASP A 237 -16.91 -11.87 -1.96
C ASP A 237 -16.29 -12.08 -3.35
N SER A 238 -15.69 -11.05 -3.92
CA SER A 238 -15.10 -11.07 -5.26
C SER A 238 -13.76 -10.35 -5.26
N PRO A 239 -12.66 -11.04 -4.95
CA PRO A 239 -11.35 -10.43 -5.02
C PRO A 239 -10.98 -10.04 -6.45
N ILE A 240 -10.27 -8.94 -6.59
CA ILE A 240 -9.68 -8.46 -7.83
C ILE A 240 -8.21 -8.87 -7.83
N VAL A 241 -7.80 -9.57 -8.86
CA VAL A 241 -6.41 -10.01 -9.08
C VAL A 241 -5.81 -9.24 -10.24
N ARG A 242 -4.59 -8.75 -10.07
CA ARG A 242 -3.87 -8.00 -11.10
C ARG A 242 -2.42 -8.48 -11.20
N ALA A 243 -2.05 -9.05 -12.33
CA ALA A 243 -0.66 -9.35 -12.68
C ALA A 243 0.06 -8.10 -13.23
N PRO A 244 1.41 -8.05 -13.21
CA PRO A 244 2.17 -6.96 -13.79
C PRO A 244 1.87 -6.79 -15.28
N GLY A 245 1.52 -5.57 -15.68
CA GLY A 245 1.21 -5.25 -17.09
C GLY A 245 -0.17 -5.71 -17.58
N GLU A 246 -0.91 -6.48 -16.79
CA GLU A 246 -2.21 -7.04 -17.17
C GLU A 246 -3.39 -6.19 -16.62
N LEU A 247 -4.55 -6.36 -17.25
CA LEU A 247 -5.80 -5.81 -16.75
C LEU A 247 -6.25 -6.59 -15.51
N PRO A 248 -6.91 -5.91 -14.55
CA PRO A 248 -7.45 -6.59 -13.38
C PRO A 248 -8.52 -7.60 -13.78
N VAL A 249 -8.47 -8.80 -13.20
CA VAL A 249 -9.49 -9.84 -13.38
C VAL A 249 -10.24 -10.09 -12.08
N ARG A 250 -11.53 -10.41 -12.17
CA ARG A 250 -12.31 -10.84 -11.00
C ARG A 250 -11.98 -12.27 -10.64
N GLY A 251 -11.83 -12.52 -9.34
CA GLY A 251 -11.61 -13.86 -8.80
C GLY A 251 -12.77 -14.35 -7.96
N ARG A 252 -12.75 -15.65 -7.70
CA ARG A 252 -13.62 -16.36 -6.76
C ARG A 252 -12.73 -17.11 -5.77
N VAL A 253 -12.99 -16.96 -4.47
CA VAL A 253 -12.25 -17.73 -3.47
C VAL A 253 -12.76 -19.17 -3.49
N VAL A 254 -11.88 -20.12 -3.77
CA VAL A 254 -12.21 -21.56 -3.91
C VAL A 254 -11.59 -22.41 -2.81
N HIS A 255 -10.77 -21.81 -1.95
CA HIS A 255 -10.25 -22.45 -0.74
C HIS A 255 -9.83 -21.42 0.29
N VAL A 256 -10.13 -21.71 1.56
CA VAL A 256 -9.67 -20.90 2.71
C VAL A 256 -9.21 -21.87 3.81
N ASP A 257 -7.95 -21.73 4.21
CA ASP A 257 -7.36 -22.40 5.37
C ASP A 257 -6.98 -21.34 6.41
N THR A 258 -7.86 -21.09 7.36
CA THR A 258 -7.65 -20.12 8.43
C THR A 258 -6.59 -20.55 9.44
N ARG A 259 -6.28 -21.87 9.53
CA ARG A 259 -5.26 -22.39 10.43
C ARG A 259 -3.86 -22.04 9.97
N HIS A 260 -3.60 -22.18 8.67
CA HIS A 260 -2.30 -21.88 8.07
C HIS A 260 -2.26 -20.51 7.40
N ASP A 261 -3.39 -19.79 7.40
CA ASP A 261 -3.54 -18.48 6.76
C ASP A 261 -3.24 -18.52 5.26
N LEU A 262 -3.81 -19.50 4.55
CA LEU A 262 -3.71 -19.66 3.10
C LEU A 262 -5.09 -19.63 2.44
N ALA A 263 -5.15 -19.13 1.22
CA ALA A 263 -6.33 -19.17 0.37
C ALA A 263 -5.95 -19.39 -1.09
N ILE A 264 -6.88 -19.97 -1.87
CA ILE A 264 -6.79 -20.04 -3.32
C ILE A 264 -7.92 -19.22 -3.94
N VAL A 265 -7.55 -18.34 -4.83
CA VAL A 265 -8.45 -17.56 -5.68
C VAL A 265 -8.42 -18.13 -7.08
N ALA A 266 -9.57 -18.54 -7.60
CA ALA A 266 -9.75 -18.91 -9.00
C ALA A 266 -10.07 -17.63 -9.79
N THR A 267 -9.42 -17.46 -10.92
CA THR A 267 -9.67 -16.40 -11.90
C THR A 267 -10.12 -17.00 -13.22
N ASP A 268 -10.55 -16.17 -14.15
CA ASP A 268 -10.88 -16.57 -15.50
C ASP A 268 -10.09 -15.66 -16.47
N GLY A 269 -9.05 -16.21 -17.11
CA GLY A 269 -8.23 -15.51 -18.09
C GLY A 269 -7.10 -14.67 -17.51
N LEU A 270 -6.50 -15.09 -16.39
CA LEU A 270 -5.26 -14.52 -15.88
C LEU A 270 -4.08 -15.04 -16.70
N ASP A 271 -3.49 -14.18 -17.52
CA ASP A 271 -2.34 -14.57 -18.38
C ASP A 271 -1.01 -14.39 -17.63
N ALA A 272 -0.75 -15.27 -16.68
CA ALA A 272 0.51 -15.32 -15.96
C ALA A 272 0.91 -16.77 -15.65
N PRO A 273 2.18 -17.15 -15.85
CA PRO A 273 2.64 -18.54 -15.66
C PRO A 273 2.64 -18.92 -14.17
N ALA A 274 2.44 -20.20 -13.88
CA ALA A 274 2.55 -20.70 -12.52
C ALA A 274 4.01 -20.71 -12.04
N LEU A 275 4.25 -20.30 -10.79
CA LEU A 275 5.54 -20.42 -10.14
C LEU A 275 5.80 -21.87 -9.71
N THR A 276 7.04 -22.29 -9.82
CA THR A 276 7.50 -23.54 -9.23
C THR A 276 7.57 -23.37 -7.71
N ILE A 277 7.03 -24.37 -6.98
CA ILE A 277 7.17 -24.44 -5.53
C ILE A 277 8.40 -25.30 -5.21
N SER A 278 9.31 -24.79 -4.39
CA SER A 278 10.47 -25.56 -3.93
C SER A 278 10.04 -26.79 -3.12
N ALA A 279 10.85 -27.82 -3.12
CA ALA A 279 10.63 -28.99 -2.25
C ALA A 279 10.93 -28.65 -0.78
N GLU A 280 11.94 -27.81 -0.54
CA GLU A 280 12.45 -27.48 0.80
C GLU A 280 12.85 -26.00 0.90
N ALA A 281 12.80 -25.49 2.13
CA ALA A 281 13.34 -24.17 2.50
C ALA A 281 14.49 -24.40 3.48
N THR A 282 15.71 -24.09 3.06
CA THR A 282 16.91 -24.33 3.87
C THR A 282 17.25 -23.12 4.72
N ALA A 283 17.44 -23.29 6.03
CA ALA A 283 17.89 -22.23 6.90
C ALA A 283 19.29 -21.72 6.47
N GLY A 284 19.48 -20.41 6.47
CA GLY A 284 20.68 -19.73 5.99
C GLY A 284 20.66 -19.39 4.51
N SER A 285 19.76 -19.97 3.69
CA SER A 285 19.65 -19.59 2.28
C SER A 285 19.11 -18.16 2.13
N GLU A 286 19.50 -17.53 1.05
CA GLU A 286 19.08 -16.19 0.67
C GLU A 286 17.97 -16.24 -0.38
N GLY A 287 17.24 -15.17 -0.50
CA GLY A 287 16.14 -15.07 -1.43
C GLY A 287 15.53 -13.67 -1.45
N VAL A 288 14.35 -13.56 -2.02
CA VAL A 288 13.67 -12.28 -2.24
C VAL A 288 12.20 -12.40 -1.84
N VAL A 289 11.72 -11.48 -1.03
CA VAL A 289 10.28 -11.29 -0.82
C VAL A 289 9.73 -10.45 -1.97
N ALA A 290 8.74 -10.96 -2.68
CA ALA A 290 8.07 -10.22 -3.74
C ALA A 290 6.61 -9.91 -3.34
N GLY A 291 6.20 -8.65 -3.45
CA GLY A 291 4.85 -8.26 -3.07
C GLY A 291 4.49 -6.82 -3.42
N TYR A 292 3.26 -6.45 -3.07
CA TYR A 292 2.68 -5.13 -3.32
C TYR A 292 2.43 -4.39 -2.02
N PRO A 293 3.48 -3.87 -1.37
CA PRO A 293 3.33 -3.17 -0.10
C PRO A 293 2.34 -2.02 -0.25
N ARG A 294 1.34 -1.98 0.62
CA ARG A 294 0.26 -0.99 0.66
C ARG A 294 -0.57 -0.89 -0.63
N GLY A 295 -0.60 -1.96 -1.43
CA GLY A 295 -1.24 -1.95 -2.75
C GLY A 295 -0.50 -1.08 -3.79
N GLY A 296 0.72 -0.65 -3.49
CA GLY A 296 1.60 0.11 -4.37
C GLY A 296 2.19 -0.73 -5.52
N PRO A 297 3.30 -0.30 -6.13
CA PRO A 297 4.02 -1.07 -7.13
C PRO A 297 4.62 -2.35 -6.54
N LEU A 298 4.90 -3.32 -7.41
CA LEU A 298 5.65 -4.52 -7.03
C LEU A 298 7.01 -4.13 -6.45
N ARG A 299 7.33 -4.69 -5.30
CA ARG A 299 8.60 -4.49 -4.62
C ARG A 299 9.27 -5.82 -4.37
N LEU A 300 10.58 -5.81 -4.46
CA LEU A 300 11.47 -6.93 -4.20
C LEU A 300 12.36 -6.56 -3.02
N ASP A 301 12.22 -7.27 -1.92
CA ASP A 301 13.01 -7.04 -0.70
C ASP A 301 13.92 -8.24 -0.44
N PRO A 302 15.24 -8.03 -0.25
CA PRO A 302 16.16 -9.11 0.12
C PRO A 302 15.70 -9.84 1.38
N ALA A 303 15.93 -11.15 1.42
CA ALA A 303 15.56 -11.99 2.54
C ALA A 303 16.61 -13.08 2.81
N ARG A 304 16.77 -13.46 4.08
CA ARG A 304 17.52 -14.65 4.51
C ARG A 304 16.62 -15.52 5.37
N LEU A 305 16.57 -16.81 5.09
CA LEU A 305 15.82 -17.79 5.86
C LEU A 305 16.58 -18.06 7.17
N LEU A 306 15.96 -17.74 8.31
CA LEU A 306 16.62 -17.91 9.61
C LEU A 306 16.34 -19.28 10.23
N ALA A 307 15.06 -19.67 10.25
CA ALA A 307 14.64 -20.95 10.84
C ALA A 307 13.22 -21.30 10.40
N GLU A 308 12.93 -22.60 10.29
CA GLU A 308 11.58 -23.15 10.27
C GLU A 308 11.27 -23.82 11.61
N ARG A 309 10.19 -23.45 12.27
CA ARG A 309 9.79 -23.99 13.58
C ARG A 309 8.27 -24.05 13.72
N ALA A 310 7.81 -25.05 14.46
CA ALA A 310 6.44 -25.03 14.97
C ALA A 310 6.37 -24.02 16.12
N THR A 311 5.51 -23.01 16.00
CA THR A 311 5.37 -21.96 17.00
C THR A 311 3.93 -21.53 17.18
N VAL A 312 3.63 -20.90 18.29
CA VAL A 312 2.30 -20.33 18.58
C VAL A 312 2.17 -19.02 17.85
N VAL A 313 1.15 -18.90 17.03
CA VAL A 313 0.79 -17.70 16.28
C VAL A 313 -0.58 -17.25 16.71
N THR A 314 -0.69 -15.98 17.13
CA THR A 314 -1.96 -15.33 17.46
C THR A 314 -2.30 -14.31 16.38
N VAL A 315 -3.48 -14.41 15.79
CA VAL A 315 -4.03 -13.45 14.82
C VAL A 315 -5.43 -13.05 15.31
N GLY A 316 -5.55 -11.83 15.77
CA GLY A 316 -6.77 -11.35 16.43
C GLY A 316 -7.07 -12.17 17.68
N ASP A 317 -8.25 -12.81 17.71
CA ASP A 317 -8.74 -13.69 18.80
C ASP A 317 -8.33 -15.17 18.65
N ARG A 318 -7.61 -15.52 17.59
CA ARG A 318 -7.27 -16.90 17.24
C ARG A 318 -5.81 -17.20 17.52
N THR A 319 -5.58 -18.23 18.32
CA THR A 319 -4.25 -18.74 18.62
C THR A 319 -4.13 -20.19 18.12
N ALA A 320 -3.06 -20.46 17.37
CA ALA A 320 -2.78 -21.82 16.86
C ALA A 320 -1.27 -22.09 16.83
N THR A 321 -0.89 -23.34 17.09
CA THR A 321 0.47 -23.80 16.81
C THR A 321 0.56 -24.22 15.36
N ARG A 322 1.49 -23.65 14.60
CA ARG A 322 1.74 -23.97 13.19
C ARG A 322 3.20 -23.84 12.82
N ALA A 323 3.60 -24.49 11.72
CA ALA A 323 4.92 -24.31 11.17
C ALA A 323 5.08 -22.87 10.62
N VAL A 324 6.16 -22.23 10.97
CA VAL A 324 6.48 -20.85 10.57
C VAL A 324 7.93 -20.77 10.12
N LEU A 325 8.16 -20.16 8.99
CA LEU A 325 9.46 -19.77 8.50
C LEU A 325 9.75 -18.35 8.95
N THR A 326 10.82 -18.18 9.74
CA THR A 326 11.30 -16.87 10.18
C THR A 326 12.36 -16.35 9.22
N LEU A 327 12.27 -15.10 8.83
CA LEU A 327 13.11 -14.44 7.83
C LEU A 327 13.74 -13.17 8.39
N ALA A 328 14.99 -12.92 8.01
CA ALA A 328 15.57 -11.58 8.02
C ALA A 328 15.11 -10.86 6.74
N ALA A 329 14.11 -10.01 6.84
CA ALA A 329 13.55 -9.28 5.71
C ALA A 329 12.73 -8.09 6.19
N SER A 330 12.79 -6.98 5.45
CA SER A 330 11.97 -5.79 5.70
C SER A 330 10.68 -5.88 4.89
N VAL A 331 9.58 -6.23 5.54
CA VAL A 331 8.27 -6.35 4.89
C VAL A 331 7.28 -5.34 5.43
N ALA A 332 6.35 -4.93 4.59
CA ALA A 332 5.29 -4.00 4.95
C ALA A 332 3.90 -4.61 4.73
N SER A 333 2.89 -4.01 5.34
CA SER A 333 1.49 -4.35 5.07
C SER A 333 1.20 -4.34 3.56
N GLY A 334 0.44 -5.33 3.08
CA GLY A 334 0.23 -5.54 1.65
C GLY A 334 1.21 -6.54 1.00
N SER A 335 2.37 -6.84 1.63
CA SER A 335 3.22 -7.96 1.19
C SER A 335 2.65 -9.33 1.58
N SER A 336 1.63 -9.37 2.46
CA SER A 336 0.93 -10.60 2.86
C SER A 336 0.38 -11.34 1.65
N GLY A 337 0.60 -12.65 1.59
CA GLY A 337 0.28 -13.53 0.47
C GLY A 337 1.32 -13.55 -0.64
N GLY A 338 2.30 -12.65 -0.60
CA GLY A 338 3.41 -12.63 -1.55
C GLY A 338 4.38 -13.79 -1.32
N PRO A 339 5.03 -14.28 -2.39
CA PRO A 339 6.01 -15.36 -2.29
C PRO A 339 7.33 -14.88 -1.70
N VAL A 340 7.99 -15.75 -0.98
CA VAL A 340 9.44 -15.71 -0.78
C VAL A 340 10.04 -16.53 -1.89
N LEU A 341 10.84 -15.92 -2.74
CA LEU A 341 11.50 -16.54 -3.89
C LEU A 341 12.92 -16.92 -3.52
N GLY A 342 13.33 -18.13 -3.81
CA GLY A 342 14.72 -18.56 -3.78
C GLY A 342 15.53 -17.94 -4.93
N GLU A 343 16.83 -18.20 -4.97
CA GLU A 343 17.74 -17.66 -6.00
C GLU A 343 17.36 -18.09 -7.44
N GLY A 344 16.78 -19.27 -7.59
CA GLY A 344 16.26 -19.80 -8.87
C GLY A 344 14.86 -19.28 -9.24
N GLY A 345 14.25 -18.43 -8.43
CA GLY A 345 12.89 -17.89 -8.66
C GLY A 345 11.77 -18.83 -8.22
N GLU A 346 12.08 -19.97 -7.59
CA GLU A 346 11.10 -20.87 -6.99
C GLU A 346 10.57 -20.35 -5.66
N VAL A 347 9.32 -20.68 -5.32
CA VAL A 347 8.69 -20.27 -4.07
C VAL A 347 9.20 -21.14 -2.91
N VAL A 348 9.76 -20.54 -1.87
CA VAL A 348 10.24 -21.18 -0.64
C VAL A 348 9.37 -20.85 0.57
N GLY A 349 8.39 -19.95 0.44
CA GLY A 349 7.45 -19.60 1.50
C GLY A 349 6.43 -18.57 1.05
N VAL A 350 5.41 -18.30 1.89
CA VAL A 350 4.35 -17.33 1.65
C VAL A 350 4.30 -16.34 2.83
N ILE A 351 4.59 -15.08 2.60
CA ILE A 351 4.58 -14.04 3.64
C ILE A 351 3.19 -13.89 4.25
N PHE A 352 3.10 -13.85 5.59
CA PHE A 352 1.84 -13.60 6.27
C PHE A 352 1.92 -12.53 7.37
N ALA A 353 3.10 -12.27 7.94
CA ALA A 353 3.26 -11.32 9.03
C ALA A 353 4.68 -10.76 9.13
N ARG A 354 4.83 -9.74 9.96
CA ARG A 354 6.11 -9.25 10.46
C ARG A 354 6.13 -9.25 11.98
N ALA A 355 7.30 -9.21 12.60
CA ALA A 355 7.41 -9.11 14.05
C ALA A 355 6.89 -7.76 14.56
N SER A 356 6.26 -7.79 15.72
CA SER A 356 5.94 -6.60 16.51
C SER A 356 7.11 -6.27 17.43
N GLY A 357 7.66 -5.05 17.34
CA GLY A 357 8.70 -4.58 18.25
C GLY A 357 10.13 -4.91 17.86
N VAL A 358 10.35 -5.64 16.77
CA VAL A 358 11.68 -5.88 16.17
C VAL A 358 11.59 -5.61 14.68
N ASP A 359 12.48 -4.77 14.17
CA ASP A 359 12.54 -4.48 12.74
C ASP A 359 13.20 -5.63 11.98
N ASP A 360 12.93 -5.70 10.69
CA ASP A 360 13.58 -6.63 9.75
C ASP A 360 13.38 -8.13 10.05
N VAL A 361 12.30 -8.46 10.75
CA VAL A 361 11.87 -9.84 10.98
C VAL A 361 10.50 -10.06 10.34
N ALA A 362 10.45 -10.98 9.40
CA ALA A 362 9.22 -11.40 8.72
C ALA A 362 8.93 -12.88 8.97
N TYR A 363 7.66 -13.26 8.77
CA TYR A 363 7.19 -14.61 8.94
C TYR A 363 6.48 -15.08 7.68
N ALA A 364 6.79 -16.32 7.28
CA ALA A 364 6.15 -16.96 6.13
C ALA A 364 5.59 -18.34 6.49
N VAL A 365 4.56 -18.74 5.76
CA VAL A 365 4.09 -20.13 5.73
C VAL A 365 5.11 -20.92 4.91
N PRO A 366 5.70 -22.00 5.46
CA PRO A 366 6.70 -22.77 4.73
C PRO A 366 6.10 -23.58 3.59
N VAL A 367 6.93 -23.94 2.62
CA VAL A 367 6.51 -24.76 1.45
C VAL A 367 6.03 -26.14 1.84
N SER A 368 6.48 -26.70 2.97
CA SER A 368 5.97 -27.95 3.54
C SER A 368 4.44 -27.91 3.77
N VAL A 369 3.88 -26.70 3.99
CA VAL A 369 2.44 -26.45 4.16
C VAL A 369 1.80 -25.93 2.86
N ALA A 370 2.42 -24.99 2.18
CA ALA A 370 1.88 -24.36 0.98
C ALA A 370 1.90 -25.30 -0.24
N GLY A 371 2.93 -26.14 -0.38
CA GLY A 371 3.12 -27.05 -1.52
C GLY A 371 1.97 -28.02 -1.76
N PRO A 372 1.51 -28.78 -0.75
CA PRO A 372 0.35 -29.67 -0.90
C PRO A 372 -0.95 -28.97 -1.34
N LEU A 373 -1.14 -27.70 -0.92
CA LEU A 373 -2.27 -26.89 -1.37
C LEU A 373 -2.10 -26.46 -2.83
N ALA A 374 -0.91 -26.02 -3.22
CA ALA A 374 -0.61 -25.64 -4.60
C ALA A 374 -0.83 -26.80 -5.58
N GLN A 375 -0.37 -28.02 -5.24
CA GLN A 375 -0.54 -29.22 -6.07
C GLN A 375 -2.01 -29.57 -6.37
N ARG A 376 -2.93 -29.29 -5.46
CA ARG A 376 -4.35 -29.54 -5.65
C ARG A 376 -5.15 -28.33 -6.13
N ALA A 377 -4.51 -27.18 -6.31
CA ALA A 377 -5.18 -25.91 -6.61
C ALA A 377 -6.04 -25.97 -7.88
N THR A 378 -5.60 -26.69 -8.92
CA THR A 378 -6.35 -26.88 -10.17
C THR A 378 -7.70 -27.56 -9.94
N ASN A 379 -7.79 -28.46 -8.96
CA ASN A 379 -9.02 -29.21 -8.66
C ASN A 379 -10.01 -28.42 -7.78
N LEU A 380 -9.62 -27.25 -7.29
CA LEU A 380 -10.46 -26.39 -6.47
C LEU A 380 -11.25 -25.46 -7.40
N THR A 381 -12.54 -25.71 -7.55
CA THR A 381 -13.43 -25.00 -8.49
C THR A 381 -14.61 -24.34 -7.81
N GLU A 382 -15.10 -24.93 -6.72
CA GLU A 382 -16.30 -24.46 -6.04
C GLU A 382 -16.00 -23.24 -5.14
N PRO A 383 -16.78 -22.16 -5.24
CA PRO A 383 -16.66 -21.03 -4.34
C PRO A 383 -16.90 -21.44 -2.87
N VAL A 384 -16.09 -20.89 -1.99
CA VAL A 384 -16.21 -21.10 -0.54
C VAL A 384 -16.43 -19.78 0.19
N PRO A 385 -17.14 -19.79 1.33
CA PRO A 385 -17.28 -18.61 2.16
C PRO A 385 -15.91 -18.11 2.66
N THR A 386 -15.69 -16.81 2.58
CA THR A 386 -14.45 -16.15 3.02
C THR A 386 -14.42 -15.85 4.52
N GLY A 387 -15.50 -16.22 5.22
CA GLY A 387 -15.60 -16.06 6.66
C GLY A 387 -15.93 -14.62 7.10
N ARG A 388 -15.78 -14.37 8.40
CA ARG A 388 -15.88 -13.03 8.96
C ARG A 388 -14.61 -12.25 8.66
N CYS A 389 -14.73 -10.93 8.72
CA CYS A 389 -13.59 -10.04 8.70
C CYS A 389 -12.46 -10.57 9.58
N ALA A 390 -11.25 -10.54 9.11
CA ALA A 390 -10.10 -10.60 10.01
C ALA A 390 -10.30 -9.46 11.01
N ALA A 391 -10.41 -9.79 12.32
CA ALA A 391 -10.78 -8.82 13.34
C ALA A 391 -9.91 -7.56 13.20
N ALA A 392 -10.60 -6.42 13.17
CA ALA A 392 -9.94 -5.11 13.19
C ALA A 392 -9.40 -4.86 14.60
#